data_11d1bc727900f456fa00716d99e0636c
#
_entry.id   11d1bc727900f456fa00716d99e0636c
#
_cell.length_a   1.000
_cell.length_b   1.000
_cell.length_c   1.000
_cell.angle_alpha   90.00
_cell.angle_beta   90.00
_cell.angle_gamma   90.00
#
_symmetry.space_group_name_H-M   'P 1'
#
loop_
_entity.id
_entity.type
_entity.pdbx_description
1 polymer ?
#
loop_
_entity_poly.entity_id
_entity_poly.type
_entity_poly.pdbx_seq_one_letter_code
_entity_poly.pdbx_strand_id
1 'polypeptide(L)'
;MDAVEFLKRIEKIDRIIENKIAELEHFRDLTQKVTASYGGDRVQASMSQQKMADAVGRCVDIEREIADAVETLQHDRREIMDVIEQLDARQYDLLFKIYVERLPLIDAAAACGMEYRTAIRTKNAAIDNVQRIIDKNVT
;
A
#
# COMPACT_ATOMS: atom_id res chain seq x y z
N MET A 1 13.69 -13.10 -8.82
CA MET A 1 12.40 -12.55 -8.34
C MET A 1 11.38 -12.69 -9.46
N ASP A 2 10.17 -13.09 -9.09
CA ASP A 2 9.06 -13.19 -10.04
C ASP A 2 8.52 -11.79 -10.38
N ALA A 3 8.23 -11.58 -11.68
CA ALA A 3 7.72 -10.29 -12.15
C ALA A 3 6.41 -9.88 -11.48
N VAL A 4 5.49 -10.83 -11.27
CA VAL A 4 4.20 -10.54 -10.63
C VAL A 4 4.40 -10.12 -9.17
N GLU A 5 5.27 -10.80 -8.43
CA GLU A 5 5.60 -10.41 -7.06
C GLU A 5 6.21 -9.00 -7.01
N PHE A 6 7.12 -8.71 -7.93
CA PHE A 6 7.73 -7.38 -8.05
C PHE A 6 6.69 -6.30 -8.28
N LEU A 7 5.79 -6.51 -9.26
CA LEU A 7 4.75 -5.55 -9.61
C LEU A 7 3.71 -5.37 -8.48
N LYS A 8 3.46 -6.40 -7.70
CA LYS A 8 2.49 -6.36 -6.59
C LYS A 8 3.02 -5.72 -5.31
N ARG A 9 4.27 -5.30 -5.28
CA ARG A 9 4.84 -4.66 -4.09
C ARG A 9 4.08 -3.41 -3.67
N ILE A 10 3.62 -2.59 -4.62
CA ILE A 10 2.84 -1.38 -4.31
C ILE A 10 1.54 -1.77 -3.61
N GLU A 11 0.81 -2.73 -4.15
CA GLU A 11 -0.44 -3.20 -3.57
C GLU A 11 -0.25 -3.71 -2.14
N LYS A 12 0.79 -4.50 -1.92
CA LYS A 12 1.09 -5.05 -0.60
C LYS A 12 1.36 -3.96 0.44
N ILE A 13 2.22 -2.99 0.10
CA ILE A 13 2.56 -1.92 1.04
C ILE A 13 1.39 -0.96 1.25
N ASP A 14 0.58 -0.70 0.23
CA ASP A 14 -0.64 0.09 0.35
C ASP A 14 -1.62 -0.54 1.36
N ARG A 15 -1.80 -1.85 1.29
CA ARG A 15 -2.67 -2.56 2.25
C ARG A 15 -2.13 -2.47 3.68
N ILE A 16 -0.83 -2.59 3.84
CA ILE A 16 -0.19 -2.43 5.15
C ILE A 16 -0.46 -1.02 5.69
N ILE A 17 -0.30 0.01 4.87
CA ILE A 17 -0.55 1.39 5.26
C ILE A 17 -2.03 1.60 5.63
N GLU A 18 -2.95 1.12 4.81
CA GLU A 18 -4.39 1.20 5.06
C GLU A 18 -4.76 0.56 6.40
N ASN A 19 -4.21 -0.62 6.69
CA ASN A 19 -4.47 -1.33 7.93
C ASN A 19 -3.87 -0.61 9.15
N LYS A 20 -2.69 -0.01 8.99
CA LYS A 20 -2.06 0.78 10.06
C LYS A 20 -2.85 2.07 10.34
N ILE A 21 -3.39 2.70 9.32
CA ILE A 21 -4.25 3.87 9.48
C ILE A 21 -5.52 3.50 10.27
N ALA A 22 -6.14 2.36 9.93
CA ALA A 22 -7.31 1.86 10.65
C ALA A 22 -6.97 1.57 12.13
N GLU A 23 -5.82 0.96 12.39
CA GLU A 23 -5.33 0.70 13.74
C GLU A 23 -5.08 2.01 14.51
N LEU A 24 -4.49 3.01 13.85
CA LEU A 24 -4.25 4.33 14.42
C LEU A 24 -5.56 4.99 14.83
N GLU A 25 -6.57 4.95 13.97
CA GLU A 25 -7.90 5.51 14.27
C GLU A 25 -8.54 4.81 15.48
N HIS A 26 -8.38 3.49 15.59
CA HIS A 26 -8.87 2.71 16.72
C HIS A 26 -8.26 3.20 18.03
N PHE A 27 -6.94 3.40 18.08
CA PHE A 27 -6.26 3.87 19.31
C PHE A 27 -6.55 5.34 19.61
N ARG A 28 -6.75 6.18 18.58
CA ARG A 28 -7.21 7.56 18.78
C ARG A 28 -8.60 7.60 19.40
N ASP A 29 -9.51 6.75 18.94
CA ASP A 29 -10.86 6.63 19.51
C ASP A 29 -10.80 6.18 20.97
N LEU A 30 -9.94 5.23 21.31
CA LEU A 30 -9.72 4.79 22.70
C LEU A 30 -9.25 5.95 23.58
N THR A 31 -8.35 6.80 23.07
CA THR A 31 -7.86 7.97 23.78
C THR A 31 -9.02 8.94 24.10
N GLN A 32 -9.90 9.18 23.13
CA GLN A 32 -11.07 10.04 23.31
C GLN A 32 -12.07 9.45 24.29
N LYS A 33 -12.33 8.14 24.23
CA LYS A 33 -13.24 7.45 25.16
C LYS A 33 -12.74 7.51 26.60
N VAL A 34 -11.45 7.33 26.80
CA VAL A 34 -10.82 7.42 28.13
C VAL A 34 -10.96 8.85 28.66
N THR A 35 -10.76 9.86 27.81
CA THR A 35 -10.95 11.27 28.19
C THR A 35 -12.39 11.57 28.56
N ALA A 36 -13.35 11.03 27.80
CA ALA A 36 -14.79 11.24 28.05
C ALA A 36 -15.27 10.60 29.38
N SER A 37 -14.62 9.51 29.80
CA SER A 37 -14.95 8.84 31.06
C SER A 37 -14.22 9.43 32.28
N TYR A 38 -13.52 10.54 32.09
CA TYR A 38 -12.73 11.21 33.12
C TYR A 38 -13.64 12.06 34.04
N GLY A 39 -14.16 11.46 35.07
CA GLY A 39 -15.07 12.15 36.01
C GLY A 39 -15.49 11.25 37.15
N GLY A 40 -14.93 10.08 37.27
CA GLY A 40 -15.24 9.10 38.28
C GLY A 40 -14.20 9.02 39.39
N ASP A 41 -14.27 7.96 40.14
CA ASP A 41 -13.47 7.65 41.31
C ASP A 41 -11.95 7.72 41.00
N ARG A 42 -11.15 8.08 42.04
CA ARG A 42 -9.69 8.23 41.94
C ARG A 42 -8.98 6.97 41.38
N VAL A 43 -9.47 5.78 41.73
CA VAL A 43 -8.90 4.51 41.25
C VAL A 43 -9.17 4.36 39.76
N GLN A 44 -10.38 4.71 39.33
CA GLN A 44 -10.73 4.68 37.89
C GLN A 44 -9.96 5.74 37.12
N ALA A 45 -9.73 6.92 37.69
CA ALA A 45 -8.95 7.99 37.08
C ALA A 45 -7.50 7.56 36.85
N SER A 46 -6.87 6.85 37.80
CA SER A 46 -5.51 6.34 37.67
C SER A 46 -5.41 5.27 36.55
N MET A 47 -6.35 4.32 36.51
CA MET A 47 -6.42 3.30 35.47
C MET A 47 -6.68 3.92 34.10
N SER A 48 -7.56 4.95 34.05
CA SER A 48 -7.87 5.68 32.83
C SER A 48 -6.65 6.43 32.31
N GLN A 49 -5.84 7.02 33.19
CA GLN A 49 -4.60 7.69 32.83
C GLN A 49 -3.59 6.70 32.25
N GLN A 50 -3.47 5.51 32.84
CA GLN A 50 -2.58 4.47 32.36
C GLN A 50 -3.01 3.99 30.96
N LYS A 51 -4.30 3.72 30.78
CA LYS A 51 -4.87 3.32 29.49
C LYS A 51 -4.67 4.42 28.45
N MET A 52 -4.85 5.67 28.82
CA MET A 52 -4.64 6.81 27.93
C MET A 52 -3.17 6.91 27.52
N ALA A 53 -2.26 6.80 28.47
CA ALA A 53 -0.82 6.83 28.21
C ALA A 53 -0.41 5.71 27.27
N ASP A 54 -0.93 4.50 27.49
CA ASP A 54 -0.66 3.34 26.62
C ASP A 54 -1.21 3.57 25.21
N ALA A 55 -2.43 4.10 25.10
CA ALA A 55 -3.05 4.38 23.81
C ALA A 55 -2.30 5.47 23.04
N VAL A 56 -1.87 6.54 23.71
CA VAL A 56 -1.07 7.61 23.10
C VAL A 56 0.28 7.07 22.63
N GLY A 57 0.94 6.26 23.46
CA GLY A 57 2.20 5.61 23.10
C GLY A 57 2.05 4.73 21.86
N ARG A 58 0.96 3.97 21.80
CA ARG A 58 0.68 3.13 20.65
C ARG A 58 0.42 3.97 19.38
N CYS A 59 -0.29 5.10 19.50
CA CYS A 59 -0.51 6.01 18.37
C CYS A 59 0.81 6.54 17.82
N VAL A 60 1.74 6.95 18.69
CA VAL A 60 3.06 7.44 18.27
C VAL A 60 3.84 6.35 17.53
N ASP A 61 3.81 5.11 18.04
CA ASP A 61 4.48 3.99 17.40
C ASP A 61 3.90 3.70 16.02
N ILE A 62 2.57 3.69 15.89
CA ILE A 62 1.89 3.42 14.61
C ILE A 62 2.19 4.54 13.60
N GLU A 63 2.19 5.80 14.03
CA GLU A 63 2.53 6.93 13.14
C GLU A 63 3.93 6.77 12.57
N ARG A 64 4.89 6.32 13.38
CA ARG A 64 6.26 6.04 12.93
C ARG A 64 6.30 4.88 11.95
N GLU A 65 5.55 3.81 12.25
CA GLU A 65 5.44 2.64 11.35
C GLU A 65 4.84 3.03 10.00
N ILE A 66 3.83 3.94 10.00
CA ILE A 66 3.23 4.46 8.77
C ILE A 66 4.26 5.26 7.97
N ALA A 67 5.02 6.13 8.63
CA ALA A 67 6.05 6.92 7.96
C ALA A 67 7.09 6.03 7.28
N ASP A 68 7.56 4.98 7.96
CA ASP A 68 8.51 4.00 7.42
C ASP A 68 7.89 3.25 6.23
N ALA A 69 6.63 2.86 6.34
CA ALA A 69 5.92 2.17 5.26
C ALA A 69 5.74 3.07 4.02
N VAL A 70 5.49 4.36 4.22
CA VAL A 70 5.39 5.32 3.11
C VAL A 70 6.73 5.47 2.38
N GLU A 71 7.84 5.49 3.11
CA GLU A 71 9.17 5.49 2.48
C GLU A 71 9.39 4.25 1.63
N THR A 72 9.02 3.09 2.15
CA THR A 72 9.10 1.82 1.40
C THR A 72 8.24 1.87 0.14
N LEU A 73 7.02 2.41 0.25
CA LEU A 73 6.12 2.58 -0.89
C LEU A 73 6.74 3.45 -1.98
N GLN A 74 7.34 4.58 -1.60
CA GLN A 74 7.99 5.49 -2.54
C GLN A 74 9.18 4.82 -3.24
N HIS A 75 9.96 4.05 -2.50
CA HIS A 75 11.08 3.29 -3.06
C HIS A 75 10.60 2.23 -4.04
N ASP A 76 9.63 1.42 -3.65
CA ASP A 76 9.06 0.36 -4.50
C ASP A 76 8.42 0.94 -5.76
N ARG A 77 7.71 2.06 -5.60
CA ARG A 77 7.09 2.75 -6.73
C ARG A 77 8.14 3.20 -7.75
N ARG A 78 9.25 3.78 -7.29
CA ARG A 78 10.34 4.21 -8.18
C ARG A 78 10.95 3.04 -8.92
N GLU A 79 11.24 1.93 -8.23
CA GLU A 79 11.80 0.74 -8.86
C GLU A 79 10.86 0.18 -9.93
N ILE A 80 9.56 0.09 -9.62
CA ILE A 80 8.57 -0.43 -10.56
C ILE A 80 8.43 0.52 -11.76
N MET A 81 8.37 1.82 -11.53
CA MET A 81 8.28 2.80 -12.61
C MET A 81 9.49 2.73 -13.54
N ASP A 82 10.69 2.61 -12.97
CA ASP A 82 11.92 2.48 -13.76
C ASP A 82 11.89 1.27 -14.69
N VAL A 83 11.28 0.19 -14.25
CA VAL A 83 11.17 -1.03 -15.06
C VAL A 83 10.08 -0.89 -16.12
N ILE A 84 8.87 -0.49 -15.74
CA ILE A 84 7.73 -0.44 -16.68
C ILE A 84 7.88 0.66 -17.73
N GLU A 85 8.60 1.74 -17.43
CA GLU A 85 8.87 2.80 -18.40
C GLU A 85 9.73 2.32 -19.58
N GLN A 86 10.41 1.20 -19.43
CA GLN A 86 11.17 0.57 -20.52
C GLN A 86 10.32 -0.23 -21.50
N LEU A 87 9.06 -0.46 -21.15
CA LEU A 87 8.11 -1.17 -22.01
C LEU A 87 7.55 -0.25 -23.10
N ASP A 88 6.89 -0.83 -24.12
CA ASP A 88 6.18 -0.01 -25.11
C ASP A 88 4.98 0.69 -24.45
N ALA A 89 4.45 1.71 -25.11
CA ALA A 89 3.42 2.58 -24.54
C ALA A 89 2.17 1.82 -24.11
N ARG A 90 1.72 0.84 -24.88
CA ARG A 90 0.51 0.06 -24.54
C ARG A 90 0.72 -0.82 -23.33
N GLN A 91 1.87 -1.49 -23.26
CA GLN A 91 2.24 -2.32 -22.13
C GLN A 91 2.43 -1.47 -20.86
N TYR A 92 3.12 -0.35 -20.99
CA TYR A 92 3.31 0.58 -19.88
C TYR A 92 1.97 1.07 -19.32
N ASP A 93 1.09 1.59 -20.17
CA ASP A 93 -0.20 2.12 -19.75
C ASP A 93 -1.02 1.07 -19.02
N LEU A 94 -1.07 -0.14 -19.55
CA LEU A 94 -1.86 -1.22 -18.96
C LEU A 94 -1.31 -1.64 -17.59
N LEU A 95 0.01 -1.87 -17.49
CA LEU A 95 0.61 -2.25 -16.21
C LEU A 95 0.53 -1.13 -15.18
N PHE A 96 0.65 0.12 -15.60
CA PHE A 96 0.46 1.26 -14.71
C PHE A 96 -0.94 1.25 -14.11
N LYS A 97 -1.97 1.07 -14.93
CA LYS A 97 -3.36 1.02 -14.48
C LYS A 97 -3.60 -0.13 -13.50
N ILE A 98 -3.07 -1.31 -13.81
CA ILE A 98 -3.30 -2.50 -12.99
C ILE A 98 -2.53 -2.45 -11.67
N TYR A 99 -1.24 -2.15 -11.72
CA TYR A 99 -0.35 -2.34 -10.57
C TYR A 99 -0.04 -1.06 -9.79
N VAL A 100 -0.01 0.10 -10.44
CA VAL A 100 0.24 1.37 -9.75
C VAL A 100 -1.08 2.01 -9.30
N GLU A 101 -2.07 2.08 -10.18
CA GLU A 101 -3.41 2.59 -9.84
C GLU A 101 -4.30 1.53 -9.18
N ARG A 102 -3.89 0.27 -9.21
CA ARG A 102 -4.59 -0.86 -8.59
C ARG A 102 -5.99 -1.10 -9.15
N LEU A 103 -6.16 -0.92 -10.45
CA LEU A 103 -7.43 -1.19 -11.12
C LEU A 103 -7.56 -2.68 -11.45
N PRO A 104 -8.78 -3.25 -11.35
CA PRO A 104 -9.05 -4.57 -11.91
C PRO A 104 -8.76 -4.57 -13.42
N LEU A 105 -8.42 -5.72 -13.97
CA LEU A 105 -8.04 -5.83 -15.39
C LEU A 105 -9.14 -5.31 -16.33
N ILE A 106 -10.41 -5.57 -16.01
CA ILE A 106 -11.52 -5.11 -16.84
C ILE A 106 -11.58 -3.57 -16.89
N ASP A 107 -11.35 -2.91 -15.76
CA ASP A 107 -11.37 -1.44 -15.67
C ASP A 107 -10.12 -0.84 -16.33
N ALA A 108 -8.98 -1.47 -16.14
CA ALA A 108 -7.73 -1.06 -16.77
C ALA A 108 -7.81 -1.16 -18.29
N ALA A 109 -8.40 -2.24 -18.80
CA ALA A 109 -8.63 -2.43 -20.24
C ALA A 109 -9.51 -1.33 -20.81
N ALA A 110 -10.61 -1.02 -20.13
CA ALA A 110 -11.52 0.05 -20.54
C ALA A 110 -10.82 1.41 -20.55
N ALA A 111 -10.04 1.70 -19.52
CA ALA A 111 -9.29 2.96 -19.42
C ALA A 111 -8.24 3.11 -20.52
N CYS A 112 -7.66 2.01 -21.00
CA CYS A 112 -6.67 2.01 -22.08
C CYS A 112 -7.31 1.87 -23.47
N GLY A 113 -8.65 1.79 -23.56
CA GLY A 113 -9.35 1.60 -24.82
C GLY A 113 -9.08 0.25 -25.48
N MET A 114 -8.85 -0.79 -24.66
CA MET A 114 -8.56 -2.15 -25.14
C MET A 114 -9.74 -3.07 -24.91
N GLU A 115 -9.96 -4.01 -25.85
CA GLU A 115 -10.84 -5.14 -25.60
C GLU A 115 -10.21 -6.03 -24.54
N TYR A 116 -11.06 -6.71 -23.76
CA TYR A 116 -10.60 -7.56 -22.64
C TYR A 116 -9.58 -8.62 -23.09
N ARG A 117 -9.84 -9.28 -24.22
CA ARG A 117 -8.89 -10.28 -24.77
C ARG A 117 -7.55 -9.68 -25.10
N THR A 118 -7.55 -8.50 -25.73
CA THR A 118 -6.33 -7.76 -26.06
C THR A 118 -5.58 -7.38 -24.79
N ALA A 119 -6.31 -6.94 -23.76
CA ALA A 119 -5.73 -6.59 -22.47
C ALA A 119 -5.04 -7.80 -21.80
N ILE A 120 -5.66 -8.98 -21.83
CA ILE A 120 -5.05 -10.22 -21.31
C ILE A 120 -3.73 -10.52 -22.02
N ARG A 121 -3.73 -10.46 -23.34
CA ARG A 121 -2.52 -10.72 -24.15
C ARG A 121 -1.45 -9.68 -23.89
N THR A 122 -1.83 -8.41 -23.85
CA THR A 122 -0.90 -7.31 -23.60
C THR A 122 -0.29 -7.43 -22.22
N LYS A 123 -1.11 -7.74 -21.22
CA LYS A 123 -0.64 -7.96 -19.84
C LYS A 123 0.38 -9.09 -19.77
N ASN A 124 0.06 -10.23 -20.36
CA ASN A 124 0.96 -11.40 -20.34
C ASN A 124 2.29 -11.09 -21.02
N ALA A 125 2.26 -10.45 -22.19
CA ALA A 125 3.47 -10.03 -22.88
C ALA A 125 4.28 -9.02 -22.07
N ALA A 126 3.60 -8.07 -21.43
CA ALA A 126 4.24 -7.07 -20.59
C ALA A 126 4.92 -7.70 -19.37
N ILE A 127 4.27 -8.66 -18.72
CA ILE A 127 4.85 -9.39 -17.57
C ILE A 127 6.09 -10.16 -18.01
N ASP A 128 6.06 -10.81 -19.16
CA ASP A 128 7.24 -11.51 -19.70
C ASP A 128 8.38 -10.53 -19.94
N ASN A 129 8.11 -9.37 -20.49
CA ASN A 129 9.11 -8.33 -20.71
C ASN A 129 9.67 -7.77 -19.40
N VAL A 130 8.82 -7.57 -18.40
CA VAL A 130 9.25 -7.17 -17.05
C VAL A 130 10.19 -8.23 -16.48
N GLN A 131 9.86 -9.52 -16.64
CA GLN A 131 10.70 -10.60 -16.15
C GLN A 131 12.08 -10.57 -16.79
N ARG A 132 12.16 -10.31 -18.09
CA ARG A 132 13.44 -10.18 -18.80
C ARG A 132 14.26 -9.01 -18.26
N ILE A 133 13.61 -7.87 -17.99
CA ILE A 133 14.29 -6.69 -17.45
C ILE A 133 14.84 -6.98 -16.06
N ILE A 134 14.04 -7.61 -15.20
CA ILE A 134 14.45 -7.98 -13.84
C ILE A 134 15.63 -8.94 -13.88
N ASP A 135 15.56 -9.98 -14.69
CA ASP A 135 16.62 -10.98 -14.82
C ASP A 135 17.91 -10.35 -15.33
N LYS A 136 17.81 -9.41 -16.26
CA LYS A 136 18.96 -8.70 -16.82
C LYS A 136 19.63 -7.81 -15.78
N ASN A 137 18.85 -7.20 -14.89
CA ASN A 137 19.36 -6.31 -13.83
C ASN A 137 20.09 -7.09 -12.72
N VAL A 138 19.79 -8.37 -12.56
CA VAL A 138 20.41 -9.23 -11.54
C VAL A 138 21.79 -9.75 -12.00
N THR A 139 22.03 -9.80 -13.31
CA THR A 139 23.32 -10.20 -13.87
C THR A 139 24.20 -8.99 -14.11
#